data_d1db61e328d58d624ee542887b703ad9
#
_entry.id   d1db61e328d58d624ee542887b703ad9
#
_cell.length_a   1.000
_cell.length_b   1.000
_cell.length_c   1.000
_cell.angle_alpha   90.00
_cell.angle_beta   90.00
_cell.angle_gamma   90.00
#
_symmetry.space_group_name_H-M   'P 1'
#
loop_
_entity.id
_entity.type
_entity.pdbx_description
1 polymer ?
#
loop_
_entity_poly.entity_id
_entity_poly.type
_entity_poly.pdbx_seq_one_letter_code
_entity_poly.pdbx_strand_id
1 'polypeptide(L)'
;GRISEKSPVYQMPAGSANGGYISSATTSGDAVIYPLGYAKPNSPGSYFAIVSKETSLLIAGETFEFNATMTVDPSNYTLSTYTDWNRDGVFEKESRPAQVAASTKSFVQTIAIPENAELGKTRIRIRIESTTPSSADASISGRVYDFVVYVLEASDRTDRFISVSSNNDELGTAIIETPANDAG
;
A
#
# COMPACT_ATOMS: atom_id res chain seq x y z
N GLY A 1 -19.80 -8.39 0.14
CA GLY A 1 -18.91 -8.50 1.29
C GLY A 1 -19.17 -7.44 2.34
N ARG A 2 -18.66 -7.69 3.48
CA ARG A 2 -18.85 -6.81 4.62
C ARG A 2 -17.50 -6.26 5.08
N ILE A 3 -17.36 -4.93 5.10
CA ILE A 3 -16.18 -4.27 5.61
C ILE A 3 -16.24 -4.24 7.13
N SER A 4 -15.19 -4.69 7.80
CA SER A 4 -15.08 -4.61 9.25
C SER A 4 -14.91 -3.15 9.69
N GLU A 5 -15.67 -2.73 10.66
CA GLU A 5 -15.55 -1.39 11.25
C GLU A 5 -14.30 -1.22 12.12
N LYS A 6 -13.75 -2.33 12.61
CA LYS A 6 -12.56 -2.30 13.43
C LYS A 6 -11.31 -2.01 12.60
N SER A 7 -10.61 -0.95 12.92
CA SER A 7 -9.32 -0.64 12.33
C SER A 7 -8.20 -1.32 13.12
N PRO A 8 -7.27 -2.02 12.45
CA PRO A 8 -6.12 -2.59 13.12
C PRO A 8 -5.22 -1.51 13.73
N VAL A 9 -4.57 -1.85 14.83
CA VAL A 9 -3.57 -1.00 15.48
C VAL A 9 -2.19 -1.62 15.25
N TYR A 10 -1.26 -0.83 14.74
CA TYR A 10 0.06 -1.30 14.38
C TYR A 10 1.13 -0.73 15.30
N GLN A 11 2.10 -1.56 15.64
CA GLN A 11 3.27 -1.12 16.38
C GLN A 11 4.16 -0.26 15.47
N MET A 12 4.56 0.91 15.97
CA MET A 12 5.52 1.79 15.32
C MET A 12 6.94 1.39 15.73
N PRO A 13 7.79 0.96 14.79
CA PRO A 13 9.18 0.65 15.13
C PRO A 13 9.93 1.88 15.61
N ALA A 14 10.81 1.70 16.58
CA ALA A 14 11.73 2.73 17.04
C ALA A 14 13.05 2.67 16.26
N GLY A 15 13.73 3.79 16.14
CA GLY A 15 15.05 3.82 15.49
C GLY A 15 15.36 5.12 14.79
N SER A 16 16.50 5.13 14.10
CA SER A 16 17.04 6.31 13.45
C SER A 16 16.93 6.25 11.93
N ALA A 17 16.61 7.37 11.34
CA ALA A 17 16.63 7.52 9.89
C ALA A 17 18.05 7.40 9.36
N ASN A 18 18.20 6.63 8.29
CA ASN A 18 19.46 6.47 7.58
C ASN A 18 19.20 6.20 6.09
N GLY A 19 20.13 6.65 5.27
CA GLY A 19 20.11 6.37 3.85
C GLY A 19 19.03 7.09 3.07
N GLY A 20 18.73 6.55 1.90
CA GLY A 20 17.75 7.11 0.99
C GLY A 20 16.31 6.89 1.43
N TYR A 21 15.41 7.59 0.79
CA TYR A 21 13.98 7.51 1.05
C TYR A 21 13.18 7.37 -0.25
N ILE A 22 11.95 6.90 -0.12
CA ILE A 22 11.00 6.86 -1.23
C ILE A 22 10.58 8.30 -1.56
N SER A 23 10.83 8.71 -2.78
CA SER A 23 10.41 10.04 -3.27
C SER A 23 8.99 10.02 -3.82
N SER A 24 8.58 8.91 -4.40
CA SER A 24 7.21 8.70 -4.88
C SER A 24 6.87 7.22 -4.90
N ALA A 25 5.60 6.90 -4.77
CA ALA A 25 5.09 5.55 -4.90
C ALA A 25 3.68 5.54 -5.48
N THR A 26 3.35 4.45 -6.19
CA THR A 26 2.01 4.21 -6.71
C THR A 26 1.73 2.72 -6.79
N THR A 27 0.47 2.35 -6.85
CA THR A 27 0.01 0.99 -7.11
C THR A 27 -0.53 0.90 -8.54
N SER A 28 -0.34 -0.25 -9.19
CA SER A 28 -0.86 -0.54 -10.53
C SER A 28 -1.18 -2.02 -10.67
N GLY A 29 -1.94 -2.37 -11.69
CA GLY A 29 -2.30 -3.74 -12.00
C GLY A 29 -3.78 -4.04 -11.83
N ASP A 30 -4.15 -5.31 -12.04
CA ASP A 30 -5.55 -5.74 -12.14
C ASP A 30 -6.32 -5.58 -10.82
N ALA A 31 -5.64 -5.73 -9.70
CA ALA A 31 -6.25 -5.56 -8.39
C ALA A 31 -6.60 -4.10 -8.06
N VAL A 32 -6.08 -3.14 -8.79
CA VAL A 32 -6.18 -1.73 -8.40
C VAL A 32 -7.41 -1.07 -9.02
N ILE A 33 -8.36 -0.67 -8.20
CA ILE A 33 -9.47 0.19 -8.60
C ILE A 33 -9.07 1.66 -8.54
N TYR A 34 -8.42 2.03 -7.44
CA TYR A 34 -7.94 3.40 -7.24
C TYR A 34 -6.46 3.35 -6.82
N PRO A 35 -5.57 3.95 -7.59
CA PRO A 35 -4.14 3.86 -7.31
C PRO A 35 -3.74 4.68 -6.09
N LEU A 36 -2.73 4.18 -5.37
CA LEU A 36 -2.03 4.98 -4.38
C LEU A 36 -1.29 6.12 -5.07
N GLY A 37 -1.35 7.30 -4.46
CA GLY A 37 -0.48 8.41 -4.83
C GLY A 37 0.34 8.86 -3.63
N TYR A 38 1.65 8.81 -3.71
CA TYR A 38 2.55 9.27 -2.65
C TYR A 38 3.68 10.11 -3.23
N ALA A 39 3.91 11.26 -2.61
CA ALA A 39 5.09 12.07 -2.82
C ALA A 39 5.71 12.42 -1.46
N LYS A 40 7.03 12.48 -1.42
CA LYS A 40 7.75 12.67 -0.15
C LYS A 40 7.40 13.99 0.53
N PRO A 41 7.34 14.03 1.86
CA PRO A 41 7.28 15.28 2.60
C PRO A 41 8.62 16.02 2.56
N ASN A 42 8.60 17.30 2.91
CA ASN A 42 9.81 18.13 2.92
C ASN A 42 10.88 17.66 3.91
N SER A 43 10.47 17.06 5.01
CA SER A 43 11.38 16.57 6.06
C SER A 43 11.11 15.09 6.34
N PRO A 44 11.72 14.18 5.60
CA PRO A 44 11.52 12.76 5.83
C PRO A 44 12.21 12.29 7.12
N GLY A 45 11.47 11.57 7.95
CA GLY A 45 11.96 10.91 9.16
C GLY A 45 12.36 9.45 8.96
N SER A 46 12.37 8.70 10.03
CA SER A 46 12.65 7.26 10.00
C SER A 46 11.40 6.40 9.77
N TYR A 47 10.25 6.87 10.19
CA TYR A 47 8.97 6.20 10.07
C TYR A 47 7.91 7.13 9.49
N PHE A 48 7.12 6.57 8.58
CA PHE A 48 6.00 7.27 7.95
C PHE A 48 4.77 6.38 7.93
N ALA A 49 3.66 6.88 8.42
CA ALA A 49 2.34 6.33 8.12
C ALA A 49 1.71 7.22 7.05
N ILE A 50 1.56 6.68 5.86
CA ILE A 50 0.96 7.41 4.74
C ILE A 50 -0.54 7.19 4.77
N VAL A 51 -1.22 8.14 5.37
CA VAL A 51 -2.68 8.24 5.41
C VAL A 51 -3.07 9.39 4.50
N SER A 52 -3.07 9.15 3.22
CA SER A 52 -3.46 10.17 2.25
C SER A 52 -4.98 10.14 2.01
N LYS A 53 -5.50 11.21 1.46
CA LYS A 53 -6.88 11.23 0.94
C LYS A 53 -7.06 10.19 -0.17
N GLU A 54 -5.98 9.79 -0.77
CA GLU A 54 -5.92 8.89 -1.91
C GLU A 54 -5.45 7.49 -1.45
N THR A 55 -6.21 6.90 -0.54
CA THR A 55 -5.98 5.52 -0.12
C THR A 55 -6.22 4.58 -1.31
N SER A 56 -5.27 3.70 -1.59
CA SER A 56 -5.40 2.73 -2.68
C SER A 56 -6.56 1.77 -2.41
N LEU A 57 -7.40 1.56 -3.42
CA LEU A 57 -8.50 0.60 -3.38
C LEU A 57 -8.09 -0.65 -4.15
N LEU A 58 -8.03 -1.77 -3.47
CA LEU A 58 -7.51 -3.04 -3.97
C LEU A 58 -8.55 -4.14 -3.89
N ILE A 59 -8.51 -5.09 -4.82
CA ILE A 59 -9.44 -6.22 -4.90
C ILE A 59 -8.81 -7.48 -4.31
N ALA A 60 -9.50 -8.12 -3.37
CA ALA A 60 -9.13 -9.42 -2.83
C ALA A 60 -9.06 -10.50 -3.92
N GLY A 61 -8.11 -11.41 -3.81
CA GLY A 61 -7.90 -12.49 -4.78
C GLY A 61 -7.09 -12.10 -6.01
N GLU A 62 -6.71 -10.85 -6.16
CA GLU A 62 -5.96 -10.39 -7.33
C GLU A 62 -4.56 -9.89 -6.96
N THR A 63 -3.76 -9.60 -7.98
CA THR A 63 -2.37 -9.19 -7.82
C THR A 63 -2.19 -7.75 -8.30
N PHE A 64 -1.33 -7.02 -7.61
CA PHE A 64 -0.94 -5.67 -8.00
C PHE A 64 0.56 -5.46 -7.90
N GLU A 65 1.04 -4.39 -8.50
CA GLU A 65 2.40 -3.94 -8.38
C GLU A 65 2.48 -2.69 -7.52
N PHE A 66 3.36 -2.72 -6.53
CA PHE A 66 3.79 -1.55 -5.80
C PHE A 66 5.03 -1.00 -6.47
N ASN A 67 4.94 0.21 -7.01
CA ASN A 67 6.00 0.87 -7.75
C ASN A 67 6.53 2.06 -6.94
N ALA A 68 7.83 2.11 -6.71
CA ALA A 68 8.42 3.20 -5.96
C ALA A 68 9.69 3.72 -6.60
N THR A 69 9.93 5.03 -6.44
CA THR A 69 11.17 5.70 -6.81
C THR A 69 11.87 6.18 -5.55
N MET A 70 13.19 5.96 -5.47
CA MET A 70 14.03 6.34 -4.36
C MET A 70 14.95 7.50 -4.71
N THR A 71 15.47 8.20 -3.69
CA THR A 71 16.46 9.27 -3.88
C THR A 71 17.87 8.77 -4.12
N VAL A 72 18.13 7.50 -3.81
CA VAL A 72 19.43 6.85 -3.97
C VAL A 72 19.26 5.53 -4.71
N ASP A 73 20.36 4.94 -5.12
CA ASP A 73 20.38 3.63 -5.72
C ASP A 73 19.84 2.57 -4.74
N PRO A 74 18.71 1.92 -5.05
CA PRO A 74 18.10 0.96 -4.14
C PRO A 74 18.90 -0.35 -4.00
N SER A 75 19.83 -0.65 -4.90
CA SER A 75 20.64 -1.87 -4.82
C SER A 75 21.57 -1.89 -3.60
N ASN A 76 21.83 -0.72 -2.99
CA ASN A 76 22.64 -0.61 -1.79
C ASN A 76 21.87 -0.87 -0.49
N TYR A 77 20.56 -1.15 -0.60
CA TYR A 77 19.69 -1.35 0.56
C TYR A 77 18.93 -2.66 0.48
N THR A 78 18.59 -3.19 1.64
CA THR A 78 17.62 -4.27 1.77
C THR A 78 16.22 -3.67 1.76
N LEU A 79 15.40 -4.15 0.84
CA LEU A 79 13.99 -3.78 0.72
C LEU A 79 13.14 -4.95 1.21
N SER A 80 12.27 -4.71 2.17
CA SER A 80 11.38 -5.73 2.72
C SER A 80 9.96 -5.20 2.75
N THR A 81 9.01 -6.05 2.35
CA THR A 81 7.59 -5.74 2.30
C THR A 81 6.81 -6.67 3.21
N TYR A 82 5.99 -6.11 4.06
CA TYR A 82 5.13 -6.84 5.00
C TYR A 82 3.69 -6.43 4.78
N THR A 83 2.78 -7.38 4.92
CA THR A 83 1.34 -7.17 4.72
C THR A 83 0.55 -7.74 5.89
N ASP A 84 -0.64 -7.19 6.13
CA ASP A 84 -1.58 -7.65 7.15
C ASP A 84 -2.95 -7.84 6.50
N TRP A 85 -3.14 -8.98 5.85
CA TRP A 85 -4.38 -9.27 5.13
C TRP A 85 -5.51 -9.79 6.00
N ASN A 86 -5.22 -10.26 7.22
CA ASN A 86 -6.23 -10.65 8.19
C ASN A 86 -6.64 -9.51 9.14
N ARG A 87 -6.02 -8.35 9.00
CA ARG A 87 -6.34 -7.12 9.73
C ARG A 87 -6.28 -7.28 11.26
N ASP A 88 -5.39 -8.11 11.76
CA ASP A 88 -5.20 -8.29 13.21
C ASP A 88 -4.19 -7.31 13.83
N GLY A 89 -3.52 -6.50 13.01
CA GLY A 89 -2.51 -5.55 13.46
C GLY A 89 -1.11 -6.14 13.53
N VAL A 90 -0.95 -7.39 13.12
CA VAL A 90 0.34 -8.08 13.03
C VAL A 90 0.66 -8.33 11.58
N PHE A 91 1.82 -7.87 11.14
CA PHE A 91 2.27 -8.13 9.77
C PHE A 91 2.67 -9.60 9.62
N GLU A 92 2.13 -10.24 8.58
CA GLU A 92 2.27 -11.67 8.38
C GLU A 92 3.65 -12.02 7.81
N LYS A 93 3.78 -11.97 6.51
CA LYS A 93 4.97 -12.47 5.85
C LYS A 93 5.76 -11.38 5.17
N GLU A 94 7.06 -11.42 5.37
CA GLU A 94 8.00 -10.66 4.57
C GLU A 94 8.06 -11.19 3.14
N SER A 95 8.06 -10.28 2.19
CA SER A 95 8.48 -10.54 0.82
C SER A 95 9.50 -9.49 0.37
N ARG A 96 10.25 -9.81 -0.67
CA ARG A 96 11.24 -8.89 -1.22
C ARG A 96 10.95 -8.62 -2.68
N PRO A 97 11.23 -7.42 -3.18
CA PRO A 97 11.08 -7.15 -4.60
C PRO A 97 11.97 -8.10 -5.41
N ALA A 98 11.39 -8.65 -6.47
CA ALA A 98 12.09 -9.55 -7.36
C ALA A 98 13.20 -8.84 -8.15
N GLN A 99 13.08 -7.55 -8.33
CA GLN A 99 14.03 -6.76 -9.11
C GLN A 99 14.13 -5.34 -8.58
N VAL A 100 15.36 -4.86 -8.48
CA VAL A 100 15.69 -3.51 -8.07
C VAL A 100 16.51 -2.86 -9.18
N ALA A 101 15.99 -1.83 -9.80
CA ALA A 101 16.64 -1.14 -10.91
C ALA A 101 17.45 0.04 -10.41
N ALA A 102 18.75 -0.17 -10.24
CA ALA A 102 19.68 0.86 -9.76
C ALA A 102 19.72 2.10 -10.64
N SER A 103 19.76 1.91 -11.95
CA SER A 103 19.89 3.01 -12.89
C SER A 103 18.69 3.97 -12.90
N THR A 104 17.52 3.50 -12.56
CA THR A 104 16.28 4.30 -12.49
C THR A 104 15.93 4.74 -11.08
N LYS A 105 16.69 4.29 -10.08
CA LYS A 105 16.40 4.50 -8.65
C LYS A 105 15.00 4.04 -8.27
N SER A 106 14.52 2.98 -8.88
CA SER A 106 13.17 2.49 -8.68
C SER A 106 13.15 1.01 -8.35
N PHE A 107 12.08 0.58 -7.71
CA PHE A 107 11.79 -0.84 -7.53
C PHE A 107 10.30 -1.12 -7.72
N VAL A 108 10.02 -2.36 -8.08
CA VAL A 108 8.67 -2.88 -8.25
C VAL A 108 8.52 -4.12 -7.39
N GLN A 109 7.48 -4.16 -6.59
CA GLN A 109 7.10 -5.32 -5.81
C GLN A 109 5.75 -5.83 -6.28
N THR A 110 5.71 -7.06 -6.77
CA THR A 110 4.44 -7.75 -7.07
C THR A 110 3.86 -8.31 -5.79
N ILE A 111 2.61 -7.98 -5.49
CA ILE A 111 1.92 -8.38 -4.26
C ILE A 111 0.61 -9.05 -4.64
N ALA A 112 0.43 -10.29 -4.17
CA ALA A 112 -0.83 -11.01 -4.30
C ALA A 112 -1.69 -10.79 -3.05
N ILE A 113 -2.95 -10.44 -3.25
CA ILE A 113 -3.93 -10.29 -2.18
C ILE A 113 -4.68 -11.62 -2.06
N PRO A 114 -4.69 -12.29 -0.90
CA PRO A 114 -5.44 -13.53 -0.74
C PRO A 114 -6.94 -13.36 -1.04
N GLU A 115 -7.57 -14.41 -1.57
CA GLU A 115 -9.02 -14.41 -1.78
C GLU A 115 -9.80 -14.22 -0.47
N ASN A 116 -9.26 -14.73 0.61
CA ASN A 116 -9.84 -14.63 1.95
C ASN A 116 -9.28 -13.44 2.75
N ALA A 117 -8.66 -12.47 2.10
CA ALA A 117 -8.25 -11.25 2.78
C ALA A 117 -9.46 -10.57 3.43
N GLU A 118 -9.31 -10.08 4.64
CA GLU A 118 -10.35 -9.31 5.28
C GLU A 118 -10.57 -7.97 4.59
N LEU A 119 -11.82 -7.63 4.34
CA LEU A 119 -12.19 -6.40 3.67
C LEU A 119 -12.02 -5.19 4.57
N GLY A 120 -11.59 -4.09 4.00
CA GLY A 120 -11.43 -2.82 4.69
C GLY A 120 -9.99 -2.33 4.76
N LYS A 121 -9.77 -1.41 5.65
CA LYS A 121 -8.49 -0.72 5.81
C LYS A 121 -7.42 -1.65 6.38
N THR A 122 -6.28 -1.70 5.72
CA THR A 122 -5.08 -2.37 6.20
C THR A 122 -3.82 -1.60 5.83
N ARG A 123 -2.64 -2.16 6.11
CA ARG A 123 -1.36 -1.53 5.78
C ARG A 123 -0.44 -2.45 5.03
N ILE A 124 0.37 -1.84 4.18
CA ILE A 124 1.56 -2.45 3.59
C ILE A 124 2.75 -1.71 4.19
N ARG A 125 3.64 -2.43 4.85
CA ARG A 125 4.87 -1.86 5.42
C ARG A 125 6.04 -2.13 4.50
N ILE A 126 6.71 -1.09 4.06
CA ILE A 126 7.95 -1.15 3.29
C ILE A 126 9.10 -0.71 4.19
N ARG A 127 10.11 -1.56 4.31
CA ARG A 127 11.33 -1.23 5.05
C ARG A 127 12.51 -1.16 4.10
N ILE A 128 13.28 -0.08 4.20
CA ILE A 128 14.46 0.20 3.36
C ILE A 128 15.63 0.43 4.31
N GLU A 129 16.54 -0.53 4.40
CA GLU A 129 17.58 -0.54 5.42
C GLU A 129 18.91 -1.05 4.88
N SER A 130 20.01 -0.69 5.55
CA SER A 130 21.34 -1.17 5.22
C SER A 130 21.54 -2.65 5.59
N THR A 131 20.70 -3.18 6.47
CA THR A 131 20.71 -4.58 6.91
C THR A 131 19.32 -5.16 6.87
N THR A 132 19.21 -6.48 6.73
CA THR A 132 17.92 -7.16 6.75
C THR A 132 17.28 -7.04 8.15
N PRO A 133 16.06 -6.49 8.26
CA PRO A 133 15.36 -6.46 9.54
C PRO A 133 14.98 -7.88 9.98
N SER A 134 14.97 -8.12 11.28
CA SER A 134 14.60 -9.43 11.84
C SER A 134 13.08 -9.66 11.84
N SER A 135 12.29 -8.60 11.79
CA SER A 135 10.82 -8.65 11.73
C SER A 135 10.26 -7.32 11.23
N ALA A 136 8.95 -7.28 10.99
CA ALA A 136 8.25 -6.05 10.61
C ALA A 136 8.37 -4.94 11.65
N ASP A 137 8.47 -5.31 12.93
CA ASP A 137 8.51 -4.37 14.06
C ASP A 137 9.91 -4.16 14.65
N ALA A 138 10.93 -4.77 14.04
CA ALA A 138 12.32 -4.59 14.49
C ALA A 138 12.76 -3.13 14.46
N SER A 139 13.73 -2.78 15.28
CA SER A 139 14.32 -1.43 15.32
C SER A 139 14.77 -0.99 13.92
N ILE A 140 14.57 0.30 13.64
CA ILE A 140 14.86 0.87 12.32
C ILE A 140 16.36 1.17 12.22
N SER A 141 16.98 0.69 11.13
CA SER A 141 18.32 1.07 10.70
C SER A 141 18.33 1.72 9.31
N GLY A 142 17.24 2.37 8.96
CA GLY A 142 16.98 2.98 7.67
C GLY A 142 15.69 3.76 7.69
N ARG A 143 14.70 3.34 6.89
CA ARG A 143 13.38 3.96 6.84
C ARG A 143 12.27 2.93 6.74
N VAL A 144 11.15 3.23 7.39
CA VAL A 144 9.95 2.40 7.38
C VAL A 144 8.75 3.23 6.91
N TYR A 145 8.01 2.69 5.96
CA TYR A 145 6.82 3.32 5.38
C TYR A 145 5.63 2.40 5.55
N ASP A 146 4.58 2.89 6.19
CA ASP A 146 3.29 2.22 6.27
C ASP A 146 2.30 2.90 5.31
N PHE A 147 1.98 2.22 4.24
CA PHE A 147 0.99 2.68 3.26
C PHE A 147 -0.37 2.11 3.60
N VAL A 148 -1.34 2.98 3.81
CA VAL A 148 -2.72 2.57 4.06
C VAL A 148 -3.40 2.23 2.74
N VAL A 149 -4.02 1.05 2.70
CA VAL A 149 -4.78 0.57 1.54
C VAL A 149 -6.14 0.05 2.00
N TYR A 150 -7.08 -0.04 1.06
CA TYR A 150 -8.43 -0.58 1.31
C TYR A 150 -8.65 -1.81 0.45
N VAL A 151 -9.01 -2.92 1.09
CA VAL A 151 -9.33 -4.18 0.40
C VAL A 151 -10.83 -4.29 0.21
N LEU A 152 -11.23 -4.51 -1.03
CA LEU A 152 -12.61 -4.68 -1.47
C LEU A 152 -12.78 -6.06 -2.11
N GLU A 153 -14.00 -6.54 -2.22
CA GLU A 153 -14.26 -7.78 -2.95
C GLU A 153 -14.46 -7.54 -4.46
N ALA A 154 -14.40 -8.59 -5.26
CA ALA A 154 -14.47 -8.48 -6.72
C ALA A 154 -15.78 -7.85 -7.22
N SER A 155 -16.89 -8.09 -6.54
CA SER A 155 -18.18 -7.49 -6.88
C SER A 155 -18.15 -5.96 -6.78
N ASP A 156 -17.42 -5.42 -5.82
CA ASP A 156 -17.26 -3.97 -5.67
C ASP A 156 -16.64 -3.31 -6.90
N ARG A 157 -15.71 -4.01 -7.56
CA ARG A 157 -15.10 -3.50 -8.78
C ARG A 157 -16.14 -3.21 -9.86
N THR A 158 -17.01 -4.17 -10.13
CA THR A 158 -17.99 -4.05 -11.20
C THR A 158 -18.96 -2.91 -10.95
N ASP A 159 -19.56 -2.87 -9.79
CA ASP A 159 -20.58 -1.88 -9.47
C ASP A 159 -20.02 -0.46 -9.38
N ARG A 160 -18.95 -0.29 -8.62
CA ARG A 160 -18.34 1.02 -8.38
C ARG A 160 -17.66 1.58 -9.60
N PHE A 161 -17.00 0.75 -10.38
CA PHE A 161 -16.31 1.18 -11.58
C PHE A 161 -17.26 1.72 -12.65
N ILE A 162 -18.37 1.06 -12.87
CA ILE A 162 -19.41 1.52 -13.81
C ILE A 162 -19.95 2.87 -13.38
N SER A 163 -20.22 3.04 -12.11
CA SER A 163 -20.73 4.30 -11.56
C SER A 163 -19.77 5.46 -11.75
N VAL A 164 -18.48 5.23 -11.49
CA VAL A 164 -17.44 6.24 -11.67
C VAL A 164 -17.33 6.70 -13.13
N SER A 165 -17.40 5.78 -14.08
CA SER A 165 -17.29 6.12 -15.49
C SER A 165 -18.46 6.96 -16.01
N SER A 166 -19.60 6.94 -15.36
CA SER A 166 -20.76 7.75 -15.73
C SER A 166 -20.75 9.17 -15.13
N ASN A 167 -19.93 9.41 -14.12
CA ASN A 167 -19.89 10.67 -13.37
C ASN A 167 -18.47 11.23 -13.24
N ASN A 168 -17.89 11.60 -14.35
CA ASN A 168 -16.47 12.01 -14.40
C ASN A 168 -16.10 13.17 -13.48
N ASP A 169 -17.00 14.13 -13.33
CA ASP A 169 -16.71 15.37 -12.59
C ASP A 169 -16.73 15.17 -11.07
N GLU A 170 -17.31 14.07 -10.64
CA GLU A 170 -17.50 13.78 -9.22
C GLU A 170 -16.85 12.46 -8.80
N LEU A 171 -15.73 12.16 -9.37
CA LEU A 171 -15.06 10.88 -9.23
C LEU A 171 -14.97 10.38 -7.79
N GLY A 172 -14.54 11.21 -6.86
CA GLY A 172 -14.41 10.83 -5.46
C GLY A 172 -15.73 10.58 -4.77
N THR A 173 -16.76 11.32 -5.14
CA THR A 173 -18.11 11.19 -4.58
C THR A 173 -18.84 9.99 -5.17
N ALA A 174 -18.71 9.79 -6.46
CA ALA A 174 -19.35 8.69 -7.16
C ALA A 174 -18.96 7.32 -6.61
N ILE A 175 -17.74 7.13 -6.22
CA ILE A 175 -17.26 5.88 -5.61
C ILE A 175 -18.01 5.55 -4.32
N ILE A 176 -18.45 6.56 -3.59
CA ILE A 176 -19.10 6.39 -2.29
C ILE A 176 -20.61 6.15 -2.44
N GLU A 177 -21.24 6.81 -3.38
CA GLU A 177 -22.71 6.98 -3.38
C GLU A 177 -23.47 6.05 -4.31
N THR A 178 -22.86 5.60 -5.35
CA THR A 178 -23.63 5.13 -6.48
C THR A 178 -24.06 3.67 -6.54
N PRO A 179 -23.49 2.74 -5.80
CA PRO A 179 -23.86 1.34 -6.00
C PRO A 179 -25.32 1.01 -5.72
N ALA A 180 -25.95 1.78 -4.89
CA ALA A 180 -27.31 1.49 -4.46
C ALA A 180 -28.39 2.18 -5.30
N ASN A 181 -28.03 3.13 -6.15
CA ASN A 181 -29.00 4.00 -6.79
C ASN A 181 -29.43 3.55 -8.17
N ASP A 182 -28.70 2.66 -8.74
CA ASP A 182 -28.89 2.28 -10.13
C ASP A 182 -29.98 1.23 -10.32
N ALA A 183 -30.53 0.77 -9.24
CA ALA A 183 -31.65 -0.15 -9.26
C ALA A 183 -33.00 0.54 -9.53
N GLY A 184 -33.00 1.88 -9.66
CA GLY A 184 -34.19 2.65 -9.95
C GLY A 184 -34.63 2.63 -11.40
#